data_d34e4937cbb95ac03c64310af52af5c6
#
_entry.id   d34e4937cbb95ac03c64310af52af5c6
#
_cell.length_a   1.000
_cell.length_b   1.000
_cell.length_c   1.000
_cell.angle_alpha   90.00
_cell.angle_beta   90.00
_cell.angle_gamma   90.00
#
_symmetry.space_group_name_H-M   'P 1'
#
loop_
_entity.id
_entity.type
_entity.pdbx_description
1 polymer ?
#
loop_
_entity_poly.entity_id
_entity_poly.type
_entity_poly.pdbx_seq_one_letter_code
_entity_poly.pdbx_strand_id
1 'polypeptide(L)'
;AGTENVAYIVGLGQAIEDAVAGMGAKVEKLTRFRDQIIAELTKIPYTKLNGHPTKRLCTNVNISFEGVEGEALLLLLDSMGIAASSGSACTSGSLDPSHVLLSIGLRHEVAHGSLRLSLSDFNTQEDVDYIIECVPKVIERLRAMSPVWEDMMEAEKNK
;
A
#
# COMPACT_ATOMS: atom_id res chain seq x y z
N ALA A 1 -14.97 -34.62 -5.16
CA ALA A 1 -14.85 -35.46 -6.33
C ALA A 1 -15.88 -35.01 -7.37
N GLY A 2 -15.44 -34.79 -8.58
CA GLY A 2 -16.29 -34.32 -9.69
C GLY A 2 -15.54 -34.34 -11.00
N THR A 3 -16.23 -34.01 -12.11
CA THR A 3 -15.61 -33.87 -13.43
C THR A 3 -14.65 -32.68 -13.43
N GLU A 4 -13.48 -32.85 -14.01
CA GLU A 4 -12.47 -31.79 -14.15
C GLU A 4 -13.02 -30.60 -14.93
N ASN A 5 -12.71 -29.39 -14.46
CA ASN A 5 -13.10 -28.15 -15.15
C ASN A 5 -12.13 -27.83 -16.28
N VAL A 6 -12.24 -28.56 -17.40
CA VAL A 6 -11.34 -28.47 -18.55
C VAL A 6 -11.27 -27.04 -19.10
N ALA A 7 -12.40 -26.32 -19.14
CA ALA A 7 -12.43 -24.96 -19.67
C ALA A 7 -11.54 -24.01 -18.83
N TYR A 8 -11.57 -24.11 -17.50
CA TYR A 8 -10.73 -23.28 -16.65
C TYR A 8 -9.27 -23.72 -16.67
N ILE A 9 -8.99 -25.02 -16.85
CA ILE A 9 -7.62 -25.51 -17.00
C ILE A 9 -6.99 -24.94 -18.27
N VAL A 10 -7.71 -24.96 -19.39
CA VAL A 10 -7.25 -24.36 -20.66
C VAL A 10 -7.08 -22.84 -20.52
N GLY A 11 -8.04 -22.17 -19.90
CA GLY A 11 -7.96 -20.72 -19.62
C GLY A 11 -6.77 -20.34 -18.75
N LEU A 12 -6.44 -21.15 -17.72
CA LEU A 12 -5.25 -20.96 -16.91
C LEU A 12 -3.96 -21.11 -17.74
N GLY A 13 -3.90 -22.11 -18.61
CA GLY A 13 -2.76 -22.31 -19.54
C GLY A 13 -2.52 -21.08 -20.39
N GLN A 14 -3.56 -20.55 -21.04
CA GLN A 14 -3.48 -19.34 -21.87
C GLN A 14 -3.06 -18.11 -21.04
N ALA A 15 -3.64 -17.93 -19.85
CA ALA A 15 -3.31 -16.81 -18.99
C ALA A 15 -1.83 -16.83 -18.54
N ILE A 16 -1.26 -18.01 -18.31
CA ILE A 16 0.16 -18.17 -17.97
C ILE A 16 1.05 -17.79 -19.16
N GLU A 17 0.72 -18.25 -20.37
CA GLU A 17 1.44 -17.90 -21.59
C GLU A 17 1.46 -16.38 -21.82
N ASP A 18 0.30 -15.73 -21.74
CA ASP A 18 0.16 -14.28 -21.90
C ASP A 18 0.93 -13.50 -20.81
N ALA A 19 0.90 -13.97 -19.55
CA ALA A 19 1.62 -13.36 -18.45
C ALA A 19 3.13 -13.42 -18.68
N VAL A 20 3.66 -14.57 -19.10
CA VAL A 20 5.09 -14.76 -19.37
C VAL A 20 5.54 -13.94 -20.58
N ALA A 21 4.78 -13.95 -21.68
CA ALA A 21 5.12 -13.21 -22.89
C ALA A 21 5.22 -11.69 -22.66
N GLY A 22 4.35 -11.13 -21.81
CA GLY A 22 4.32 -9.70 -21.51
C GLY A 22 5.18 -9.26 -20.30
N MET A 23 5.81 -10.20 -19.59
CA MET A 23 6.39 -9.95 -18.26
C MET A 23 7.45 -8.85 -18.25
N GLY A 24 8.38 -8.84 -19.21
CA GLY A 24 9.50 -7.87 -19.23
C GLY A 24 9.01 -6.42 -19.26
N ALA A 25 8.15 -6.08 -20.21
CA ALA A 25 7.60 -4.73 -20.37
C ALA A 25 6.72 -4.32 -19.17
N LYS A 26 5.93 -5.26 -18.63
CA LYS A 26 5.09 -5.04 -17.45
C LYS A 26 5.94 -4.74 -16.22
N VAL A 27 6.99 -5.52 -15.99
CA VAL A 27 7.91 -5.31 -14.86
C VAL A 27 8.58 -3.96 -14.94
N GLU A 28 9.04 -3.54 -16.12
CA GLU A 28 9.66 -2.22 -16.31
C GLU A 28 8.68 -1.07 -16.00
N LYS A 29 7.48 -1.10 -16.61
CA LYS A 29 6.42 -0.11 -16.37
C LYS A 29 6.07 -0.02 -14.89
N LEU A 30 5.76 -1.15 -14.26
CA LEU A 30 5.28 -1.20 -12.88
C LEU A 30 6.38 -0.84 -11.88
N THR A 31 7.64 -1.18 -12.17
CA THR A 31 8.77 -0.73 -11.36
C THR A 31 8.87 0.79 -11.35
N ARG A 32 8.76 1.44 -12.50
CA ARG A 32 8.78 2.89 -12.61
C ARG A 32 7.63 3.53 -11.82
N PHE A 33 6.40 3.03 -11.95
CA PHE A 33 5.23 3.52 -11.23
C PHE A 33 5.39 3.37 -9.72
N ARG A 34 5.80 2.18 -9.28
CA ARG A 34 6.11 1.89 -7.87
C ARG A 34 7.14 2.86 -7.30
N ASP A 35 8.24 3.04 -8.01
CA ASP A 35 9.35 3.87 -7.53
C ASP A 35 8.96 5.35 -7.48
N GLN A 36 8.14 5.82 -8.43
CA GLN A 36 7.58 7.17 -8.41
C GLN A 36 6.68 7.38 -7.18
N ILE A 37 5.75 6.47 -6.92
CA ILE A 37 4.87 6.55 -5.73
C ILE A 37 5.70 6.54 -4.45
N ILE A 38 6.66 5.63 -4.33
CA ILE A 38 7.54 5.55 -3.15
C ILE A 38 8.30 6.86 -2.95
N ALA A 39 8.92 7.38 -4.01
CA ALA A 39 9.74 8.59 -3.94
C ALA A 39 8.91 9.82 -3.49
N GLU A 40 7.66 9.92 -3.93
CA GLU A 40 6.80 11.05 -3.57
C GLU A 40 6.18 10.88 -2.17
N LEU A 41 5.63 9.72 -1.86
CA LEU A 41 4.97 9.50 -0.58
C LEU A 41 5.95 9.46 0.61
N THR A 42 7.20 9.06 0.40
CA THR A 42 8.22 9.10 1.46
C THR A 42 8.74 10.51 1.77
N LYS A 43 8.37 11.53 1.00
CA LYS A 43 8.62 12.94 1.36
C LYS A 43 7.70 13.44 2.48
N ILE A 44 6.59 12.76 2.73
CA ILE A 44 5.69 13.08 3.84
C ILE A 44 6.44 12.82 5.15
N PRO A 45 6.53 13.79 6.08
CA PRO A 45 7.22 13.58 7.36
C PRO A 45 6.65 12.40 8.14
N TYR A 46 7.47 11.75 8.95
CA TYR A 46 7.08 10.59 9.79
C TYR A 46 6.48 9.44 8.97
N THR A 47 7.12 9.17 7.84
CA THR A 47 6.74 8.10 6.92
C THR A 47 7.85 7.07 6.84
N LYS A 48 7.49 5.81 6.83
CA LYS A 48 8.43 4.68 6.73
C LYS A 48 8.06 3.76 5.57
N LEU A 49 9.00 3.58 4.64
CA LEU A 49 8.89 2.54 3.62
C LEU A 49 9.11 1.17 4.28
N ASN A 50 8.17 0.26 4.11
CA ASN A 50 8.23 -1.09 4.66
C ASN A 50 8.91 -2.05 3.67
N GLY A 51 9.82 -2.87 4.20
CA GLY A 51 10.61 -3.81 3.41
C GLY A 51 11.82 -3.17 2.71
N HIS A 52 12.50 -3.96 1.88
CA HIS A 52 13.73 -3.52 1.20
C HIS A 52 13.42 -2.45 0.13
N PRO A 53 14.20 -1.38 0.01
CA PRO A 53 13.89 -0.28 -0.91
C PRO A 53 13.89 -0.69 -2.39
N THR A 54 14.73 -1.62 -2.80
CA THR A 54 14.87 -2.04 -4.21
C THR A 54 14.55 -3.51 -4.46
N LYS A 55 14.91 -4.42 -3.53
CA LYS A 55 14.64 -5.86 -3.66
C LYS A 55 13.20 -6.17 -3.25
N ARG A 56 12.24 -5.77 -4.08
CA ARG A 56 10.79 -5.93 -3.86
C ARG A 56 10.06 -6.20 -5.17
N LEU A 57 8.83 -6.70 -5.07
CA LEU A 57 7.97 -6.86 -6.23
C LEU A 57 7.72 -5.51 -6.91
N CYS A 58 7.69 -5.52 -8.24
CA CYS A 58 7.44 -4.32 -9.04
C CYS A 58 6.04 -3.71 -8.79
N THR A 59 5.11 -4.51 -8.31
CA THR A 59 3.71 -4.13 -8.08
C THR A 59 3.41 -3.62 -6.68
N ASN A 60 4.34 -3.76 -5.71
CA ASN A 60 4.02 -3.55 -4.30
C ASN A 60 4.64 -2.28 -3.74
N VAL A 61 3.78 -1.38 -3.27
CA VAL A 61 4.12 -0.25 -2.39
C VAL A 61 3.53 -0.56 -1.02
N ASN A 62 4.35 -0.52 0.03
CA ASN A 62 3.87 -0.63 1.40
C ASN A 62 4.59 0.42 2.25
N ILE A 63 3.82 1.35 2.80
CA ILE A 63 4.32 2.52 3.52
C ILE A 63 3.50 2.68 4.80
N SER A 64 4.15 2.98 5.91
CA SER A 64 3.50 3.34 7.17
C SER A 64 3.61 4.83 7.44
N PHE A 65 2.52 5.43 7.89
CA PHE A 65 2.41 6.84 8.27
C PHE A 65 2.14 6.94 9.77
N GLU A 66 3.05 7.52 10.53
CA GLU A 66 2.86 7.69 11.98
C GLU A 66 1.74 8.72 12.25
N GLY A 67 1.00 8.50 13.32
CA GLY A 67 -0.13 9.35 13.72
C GLY A 67 -1.40 9.18 12.87
N VAL A 68 -1.47 8.13 12.07
CA VAL A 68 -2.62 7.83 11.19
C VAL A 68 -3.17 6.44 11.54
N GLU A 69 -4.48 6.33 11.53
CA GLU A 69 -5.20 5.07 11.68
C GLU A 69 -5.51 4.50 10.28
N GLY A 70 -5.09 3.22 10.05
CA GLY A 70 -5.13 2.61 8.71
C GLY A 70 -6.53 2.42 8.14
N GLU A 71 -7.53 2.09 8.96
CA GLU A 71 -8.90 1.90 8.49
C GLU A 71 -9.52 3.22 8.03
N ALA A 72 -9.34 4.29 8.81
CA ALA A 72 -9.77 5.63 8.42
C ALA A 72 -9.09 6.11 7.13
N LEU A 73 -7.79 5.76 6.97
CA LEU A 73 -7.04 6.04 5.74
C LEU A 73 -7.67 5.34 4.54
N LEU A 74 -8.01 4.05 4.66
CA LEU A 74 -8.63 3.29 3.58
C LEU A 74 -10.01 3.84 3.22
N LEU A 75 -10.86 4.17 4.21
CA LEU A 75 -12.19 4.73 3.97
C LEU A 75 -12.15 6.06 3.24
N LEU A 76 -11.22 6.94 3.61
CA LEU A 76 -11.08 8.23 2.93
C LEU A 76 -10.53 8.06 1.51
N LEU A 77 -9.57 7.17 1.28
CA LEU A 77 -9.05 6.88 -0.05
C LEU A 77 -10.13 6.25 -0.95
N ASP A 78 -10.92 5.32 -0.42
CA ASP A 78 -12.04 4.70 -1.12
C ASP A 78 -13.09 5.73 -1.56
N SER A 79 -13.41 6.69 -0.67
CA SER A 79 -14.31 7.81 -1.02
C SER A 79 -13.80 8.70 -2.15
N MET A 80 -12.51 8.66 -2.44
CA MET A 80 -11.84 9.34 -3.54
C MET A 80 -11.61 8.42 -4.75
N GLY A 81 -12.12 7.18 -4.72
CA GLY A 81 -11.98 6.21 -5.82
C GLY A 81 -10.63 5.47 -5.84
N ILE A 82 -9.85 5.51 -4.76
CA ILE A 82 -8.59 4.80 -4.63
C ILE A 82 -8.78 3.55 -3.78
N ALA A 83 -8.83 2.39 -4.42
CA ALA A 83 -8.84 1.10 -3.74
C ALA A 83 -7.43 0.76 -3.20
N ALA A 84 -7.33 0.58 -1.89
CA ALA A 84 -6.08 0.27 -1.21
C ALA A 84 -6.30 -0.78 -0.11
N SER A 85 -5.24 -1.18 0.58
CA SER A 85 -5.30 -2.14 1.66
C SER A 85 -4.43 -1.70 2.82
N SER A 86 -4.84 -2.01 4.04
CA SER A 86 -3.95 -1.98 5.20
C SER A 86 -3.18 -3.31 5.32
N GLY A 87 -2.23 -3.38 6.23
CA GLY A 87 -1.40 -4.56 6.41
C GLY A 87 -2.13 -5.87 6.70
N SER A 88 -3.36 -5.83 7.26
CA SER A 88 -4.13 -6.99 7.74
C SER A 88 -5.50 -7.14 7.06
N ALA A 89 -5.53 -7.16 5.73
CA ALA A 89 -6.78 -7.22 4.96
C ALA A 89 -7.67 -8.45 5.26
N CYS A 90 -7.13 -9.54 5.78
CA CYS A 90 -7.86 -10.79 6.01
C CYS A 90 -8.37 -10.98 7.45
N THR A 91 -7.99 -10.10 8.37
CA THR A 91 -8.43 -10.12 9.77
C THR A 91 -9.38 -8.95 10.06
N SER A 92 -10.35 -8.73 9.19
CA SER A 92 -11.37 -7.68 9.27
C SER A 92 -12.30 -7.81 10.50
N GLY A 93 -11.75 -7.94 11.66
CA GLY A 93 -12.38 -8.06 12.98
C GLY A 93 -11.35 -8.05 14.09
N SER A 94 -10.05 -8.07 13.75
CA SER A 94 -8.95 -7.92 14.70
C SER A 94 -8.36 -6.52 14.55
N LEU A 95 -8.31 -5.80 15.66
CA LEU A 95 -7.57 -4.51 15.78
C LEU A 95 -6.06 -4.70 15.71
N ASP A 96 -5.58 -5.92 15.47
CA ASP A 96 -4.16 -6.23 15.46
C ASP A 96 -3.52 -5.84 14.12
N PRO A 97 -2.36 -5.18 14.14
CA PRO A 97 -1.62 -4.85 12.94
C PRO A 97 -1.05 -6.10 12.27
N SER A 98 -0.64 -5.97 11.02
CA SER A 98 -0.06 -7.06 10.25
C SER A 98 1.10 -7.75 10.98
N HIS A 99 0.97 -9.06 11.22
CA HIS A 99 2.06 -9.87 11.78
C HIS A 99 3.33 -9.83 10.90
N VAL A 100 3.19 -9.62 9.59
CA VAL A 100 4.32 -9.44 8.67
C VAL A 100 5.08 -8.15 9.01
N LEU A 101 4.37 -7.05 9.23
CA LEU A 101 4.99 -5.76 9.58
C LEU A 101 5.66 -5.82 10.94
N LEU A 102 5.04 -6.48 11.92
CA LEU A 102 5.65 -6.71 13.23
C LEU A 102 6.92 -7.57 13.11
N SER A 103 6.89 -8.64 12.30
CA SER A 103 8.03 -9.54 12.10
C SER A 103 9.23 -8.87 11.43
N ILE A 104 9.01 -7.81 10.63
CA ILE A 104 10.12 -7.00 10.07
C ILE A 104 10.53 -5.85 10.99
N GLY A 105 10.06 -5.85 12.25
CA GLY A 105 10.52 -4.95 13.31
C GLY A 105 9.78 -3.62 13.41
N LEU A 106 8.57 -3.48 12.84
CA LEU A 106 7.75 -2.31 13.11
C LEU A 106 7.13 -2.38 14.50
N ARG A 107 7.06 -1.22 15.18
CA ARG A 107 6.27 -1.10 16.39
C ARG A 107 4.78 -1.17 16.04
N HIS A 108 3.97 -1.60 16.98
CA HIS A 108 2.52 -1.79 16.82
C HIS A 108 1.84 -0.52 16.27
N GLU A 109 2.13 0.64 16.88
CA GLU A 109 1.54 1.92 16.52
C GLU A 109 1.88 2.34 15.08
N VAL A 110 3.12 2.07 14.64
CA VAL A 110 3.57 2.39 13.28
C VAL A 110 2.96 1.43 12.25
N ALA A 111 2.80 0.16 12.62
CA ALA A 111 2.22 -0.85 11.76
C ALA A 111 0.72 -0.62 11.49
N HIS A 112 -0.01 -0.02 12.45
CA HIS A 112 -1.41 0.36 12.28
C HIS A 112 -1.63 1.39 11.16
N GLY A 113 -0.73 2.36 11.00
CA GLY A 113 -0.80 3.38 9.96
C GLY A 113 -0.28 2.92 8.60
N SER A 114 -0.31 1.62 8.30
CA SER A 114 0.23 1.10 7.04
C SER A 114 -0.77 1.18 5.88
N LEU A 115 -0.27 1.60 4.72
CA LEU A 115 -0.95 1.60 3.44
C LEU A 115 -0.24 0.64 2.49
N ARG A 116 -0.98 -0.28 1.89
CA ARG A 116 -0.50 -1.13 0.80
C ARG A 116 -1.22 -0.81 -0.49
N LEU A 117 -0.46 -0.42 -1.50
CA LEU A 117 -0.93 -0.26 -2.87
C LEU A 117 -0.38 -1.42 -3.71
N SER A 118 -1.25 -2.05 -4.49
CA SER A 118 -0.92 -3.14 -5.39
C SER A 118 -1.23 -2.71 -6.82
N LEU A 119 -0.18 -2.48 -7.59
CA LEU A 119 -0.29 -2.01 -8.97
C LEU A 119 -0.50 -3.17 -9.95
N SER A 120 -1.16 -2.91 -11.05
CA SER A 120 -1.33 -3.82 -12.17
C SER A 120 -0.98 -3.16 -13.50
N ASP A 121 -0.89 -3.95 -14.56
CA ASP A 121 -0.63 -3.45 -15.91
C ASP A 121 -1.78 -2.60 -16.49
N PHE A 122 -2.95 -2.63 -15.87
CA PHE A 122 -4.07 -1.74 -16.20
C PHE A 122 -3.90 -0.32 -15.67
N ASN A 123 -3.04 -0.11 -14.65
CA ASN A 123 -2.81 1.24 -14.15
C ASN A 123 -2.09 2.10 -15.18
N THR A 124 -2.47 3.38 -15.19
CA THR A 124 -1.93 4.42 -16.05
C THR A 124 -1.03 5.39 -15.29
N GLN A 125 -0.39 6.31 -15.98
CA GLN A 125 0.38 7.38 -15.32
C GLN A 125 -0.56 8.33 -14.56
N GLU A 126 -1.74 8.58 -15.08
CA GLU A 126 -2.76 9.39 -14.46
C GLU A 126 -3.22 8.82 -13.10
N ASP A 127 -3.33 7.49 -13.00
CA ASP A 127 -3.64 6.83 -11.72
C ASP A 127 -2.53 7.07 -10.69
N VAL A 128 -1.27 6.96 -11.12
CA VAL A 128 -0.09 7.19 -10.26
C VAL A 128 -0.06 8.64 -9.78
N ASP A 129 -0.25 9.60 -10.68
CA ASP A 129 -0.26 11.02 -10.36
C ASP A 129 -1.40 11.36 -9.41
N TYR A 130 -2.57 10.76 -9.61
CA TYR A 130 -3.74 10.92 -8.74
C TYR A 130 -3.50 10.36 -7.33
N ILE A 131 -2.88 9.18 -7.21
CA ILE A 131 -2.49 8.62 -5.91
C ILE A 131 -1.52 9.57 -5.17
N ILE A 132 -0.52 10.09 -5.88
CA ILE A 132 0.48 11.01 -5.33
C ILE A 132 -0.16 12.32 -4.87
N GLU A 133 -1.18 12.79 -5.56
CA GLU A 133 -1.92 13.99 -5.18
C GLU A 133 -2.83 13.76 -3.95
N CYS A 134 -3.55 12.64 -3.93
CA CYS A 134 -4.60 12.38 -2.95
C CYS A 134 -4.07 11.93 -1.59
N VAL A 135 -3.09 11.01 -1.56
CA VAL A 135 -2.61 10.41 -0.31
C VAL A 135 -2.10 11.46 0.68
N PRO A 136 -1.26 12.45 0.30
CA PRO A 136 -0.81 13.47 1.23
C PRO A 136 -1.95 14.25 1.87
N LYS A 137 -2.98 14.62 1.10
CA LYS A 137 -4.16 15.36 1.58
C LYS A 137 -4.94 14.55 2.65
N VAL A 138 -5.08 13.25 2.42
CA VAL A 138 -5.75 12.35 3.37
C VAL A 138 -4.93 12.21 4.66
N ILE A 139 -3.61 12.02 4.54
CA ILE A 139 -2.70 11.94 5.69
C ILE A 139 -2.75 13.21 6.53
N GLU A 140 -2.66 14.38 5.90
CA GLU A 140 -2.74 15.67 6.59
C GLU A 140 -4.07 15.82 7.35
N ARG A 141 -5.19 15.49 6.69
CA ARG A 141 -6.52 15.53 7.31
C ARG A 141 -6.63 14.60 8.51
N LEU A 142 -6.13 13.36 8.41
CA LEU A 142 -6.20 12.39 9.51
C LEU A 142 -5.33 12.83 10.69
N ARG A 143 -4.12 13.31 10.43
CA ARG A 143 -3.23 13.85 11.46
C ARG A 143 -3.82 15.05 12.19
N ALA A 144 -4.51 15.93 11.46
CA ALA A 144 -5.19 17.10 12.07
C ALA A 144 -6.34 16.71 13.03
N MET A 145 -6.82 15.48 12.97
CA MET A 145 -7.88 14.96 13.84
C MET A 145 -7.38 13.90 14.84
N SER A 146 -6.08 13.63 14.87
CA SER A 146 -5.48 12.54 15.66
C SER A 146 -4.90 13.06 16.96
N PRO A 147 -5.47 12.72 18.14
CA PRO A 147 -4.86 13.06 19.44
C PRO A 147 -3.45 12.47 19.58
N VAL A 148 -3.24 11.27 19.06
CA VAL A 148 -1.91 10.60 19.09
C VAL A 148 -0.86 11.42 18.33
N TRP A 149 -1.27 12.06 17.24
CA TRP A 149 -0.38 12.95 16.48
C TRP A 149 -0.04 14.23 17.26
N GLU A 150 -1.03 14.82 17.93
CA GLU A 150 -0.83 16.00 18.78
C GLU A 150 0.18 15.70 19.90
N ASP A 151 -0.03 14.60 20.63
CA ASP A 151 0.87 14.14 21.70
C ASP A 151 2.31 13.91 21.21
N MET A 152 2.46 13.31 20.02
CA MET A 152 3.77 13.11 19.40
C MET A 152 4.47 14.43 19.08
N MET A 153 3.76 15.40 18.54
CA MET A 153 4.31 16.71 18.16
C MET A 153 4.67 17.54 19.39
N GLU A 154 3.90 17.44 20.49
CA GLU A 154 4.21 18.08 21.75
C GLU A 154 5.45 17.47 22.42
N ALA A 155 5.57 16.14 22.40
CA ALA A 155 6.74 15.44 22.94
C ALA A 155 8.04 15.79 22.20
N GLU A 156 7.97 16.08 20.89
CA GLU A 156 9.14 16.53 20.14
C GLU A 156 9.54 17.98 20.44
N LYS A 157 8.58 18.88 20.66
CA LYS A 157 8.87 20.28 21.01
C LYS A 157 9.54 20.43 22.36
N ASN A 158 9.39 19.41 23.24
CA ASN A 158 9.93 19.41 24.60
C ASN A 158 11.30 18.71 24.73
N LYS A 159 11.89 18.28 23.60
CA LYS A 159 13.25 17.69 23.51
C LYS A 159 14.28 18.70 23.06
#